data_e52b01d51d5bba9ae57c86d64f5b6177
#
_entry.id   e52b01d51d5bba9ae57c86d64f5b6177
#
_cell.length_a   1.000
_cell.length_b   1.000
_cell.length_c   1.000
_cell.angle_alpha   90.00
_cell.angle_beta   90.00
_cell.angle_gamma   90.00
#
_symmetry.space_group_name_H-M   'P 1'
#
loop_
_entity.id
_entity.type
_entity.pdbx_description
1 polymer ?
#
loop_
_entity_poly.entity_id
_entity_poly.type
_entity_poly.pdbx_seq_one_letter_code
_entity_poly.pdbx_strand_id
1 'polypeptide(L)'
;MGMRTSELAGQVGVNPETLRYYERRGLLREPPRTPGGYRDYPAAAVTLLGFIKRAQQLGFTLDDVEELLHLDRGGPEGCDAARELAQARRADLEARIADLRRMHDSLTELISTCGLPRTDRSCSLLAALEEQPADAPSRAGDES
;
A
#
# COMPACT_ATOMS: atom_id res chain seq x y z
N MET A 1 0.37 31.57 5.88
CA MET A 1 1.17 31.20 6.90
C MET A 1 1.68 29.85 6.71
N GLY A 2 2.88 29.59 6.91
CA GLY A 2 3.47 28.28 6.69
C GLY A 2 3.48 27.43 7.91
N MET A 3 3.86 26.18 7.75
CA MET A 3 3.98 25.24 8.84
C MET A 3 5.34 24.62 8.83
N ARG A 4 5.81 24.25 10.00
CA ARG A 4 7.07 23.51 10.10
C ARG A 4 6.80 22.05 9.78
N THR A 5 7.89 21.32 9.53
CA THR A 5 7.81 19.92 9.17
C THR A 5 7.00 19.12 10.19
N SER A 6 7.28 19.33 11.49
CA SER A 6 6.58 18.56 12.51
C SER A 6 5.11 18.89 12.58
N GLU A 7 4.74 20.14 12.33
CA GLU A 7 3.36 20.53 12.35
C GLU A 7 2.61 19.90 11.17
N LEU A 8 3.21 19.96 9.99
CA LEU A 8 2.61 19.38 8.82
C LEU A 8 2.46 17.87 8.98
N ALA A 9 3.54 17.21 9.43
CA ALA A 9 3.51 15.77 9.62
C ALA A 9 2.42 15.37 10.61
N GLY A 10 2.28 16.12 11.70
CA GLY A 10 1.26 15.81 12.67
C GLY A 10 -0.14 16.02 12.13
N GLN A 11 -0.31 17.06 11.33
CA GLN A 11 -1.63 17.37 10.80
C GLN A 11 -2.10 16.32 9.79
N VAL A 12 -1.20 15.78 8.98
CA VAL A 12 -1.61 14.80 7.99
C VAL A 12 -1.38 13.38 8.50
N GLY A 13 -0.80 13.20 9.66
CA GLY A 13 -0.67 11.87 10.24
C GLY A 13 0.43 11.03 9.63
N VAL A 14 1.55 11.65 9.28
CA VAL A 14 2.68 10.90 8.74
C VAL A 14 3.94 11.27 9.51
N ASN A 15 4.98 10.48 9.30
CA ASN A 15 6.26 10.69 9.95
C ASN A 15 7.02 11.79 9.21
N PRO A 16 7.76 12.66 9.90
CA PRO A 16 8.54 13.70 9.21
C PRO A 16 9.51 13.13 8.18
N GLU A 17 10.06 11.95 8.41
CA GLU A 17 10.93 11.35 7.42
C GLU A 17 10.18 11.04 6.14
N THR A 18 8.91 10.70 6.24
CA THR A 18 8.10 10.45 5.07
C THR A 18 7.97 11.70 4.21
N LEU A 19 7.86 12.86 4.85
CA LEU A 19 7.80 14.10 4.11
C LEU A 19 9.09 14.35 3.33
N ARG A 20 10.22 14.06 3.96
CA ARG A 20 11.50 14.23 3.28
C ARG A 20 11.64 13.25 2.12
N TYR A 21 11.13 12.04 2.31
CA TYR A 21 11.14 11.05 1.25
C TYR A 21 10.30 11.53 0.05
N TYR A 22 9.12 12.10 0.32
CA TYR A 22 8.29 12.61 -0.76
C TYR A 22 8.97 13.78 -1.47
N GLU A 23 9.70 14.60 -0.74
CA GLU A 23 10.47 15.68 -1.37
C GLU A 23 11.53 15.11 -2.29
N ARG A 24 12.23 14.06 -1.83
CA ARG A 24 13.26 13.43 -2.66
C ARG A 24 12.67 12.79 -3.90
N ARG A 25 11.44 12.24 -3.77
CA ARG A 25 10.76 11.63 -4.91
C ARG A 25 10.19 12.67 -5.87
N GLY A 26 10.15 13.91 -5.48
CA GLY A 26 9.53 14.93 -6.30
C GLY A 26 8.03 15.02 -6.18
N LEU A 27 7.44 14.28 -5.25
CA LEU A 27 6.01 14.35 -5.03
C LEU A 27 5.62 15.59 -4.26
N LEU A 28 6.47 16.04 -3.39
CA LEU A 28 6.23 17.22 -2.58
C LEU A 28 7.33 18.22 -2.90
N ARG A 29 6.94 19.42 -3.29
CA ARG A 29 7.93 20.45 -3.61
C ARG A 29 8.61 20.89 -2.32
N GLU A 30 9.91 21.04 -2.37
CA GLU A 30 10.64 21.53 -1.22
C GLU A 30 10.19 22.95 -0.94
N PRO A 31 9.78 23.24 0.30
CA PRO A 31 9.24 24.56 0.60
C PRO A 31 10.36 25.57 0.79
N PRO A 32 10.04 26.85 0.76
CA PRO A 32 11.02 27.85 1.12
C PRO A 32 11.39 27.71 2.58
N ARG A 33 12.49 28.32 2.97
CA ARG A 33 12.95 28.25 4.34
C ARG A 33 12.68 29.58 5.03
N THR A 34 12.42 29.51 6.34
CA THR A 34 12.28 30.71 7.12
C THR A 34 13.65 31.34 7.28
N PRO A 35 13.74 32.58 7.78
CA PRO A 35 15.03 33.17 8.06
C PRO A 35 15.87 32.35 9.03
N GLY A 36 15.24 31.56 9.88
CA GLY A 36 15.98 30.70 10.78
C GLY A 36 16.41 29.37 10.17
N GLY A 37 16.14 29.17 8.87
CA GLY A 37 16.58 27.95 8.21
C GLY A 37 15.62 26.80 8.24
N TYR A 38 14.43 26.98 8.77
CA TYR A 38 13.45 25.90 8.86
C TYR A 38 12.57 25.88 7.64
N ARG A 39 12.09 24.70 7.28
CA ARG A 39 11.14 24.55 6.18
C ARG A 39 9.83 25.23 6.55
N ASP A 40 9.23 25.89 5.58
CA ASP A 40 7.99 26.63 5.79
C ASP A 40 7.00 26.17 4.74
N TYR A 41 6.21 25.16 5.08
CA TYR A 41 5.30 24.54 4.12
C TYR A 41 4.02 25.36 3.95
N PRO A 42 3.59 25.56 2.71
CA PRO A 42 2.35 26.28 2.47
C PRO A 42 1.15 25.38 2.73
N ALA A 43 -0.01 25.99 2.87
CA ALA A 43 -1.24 25.22 3.12
C ALA A 43 -1.51 24.21 2.00
N ALA A 44 -1.09 24.51 0.79
CA ALA A 44 -1.29 23.58 -0.33
C ALA A 44 -0.61 22.24 -0.07
N ALA A 45 0.42 22.21 0.76
CA ALA A 45 1.07 20.95 1.08
C ALA A 45 0.14 20.01 1.84
N VAL A 46 -0.74 20.56 2.69
CA VAL A 46 -1.69 19.74 3.42
C VAL A 46 -2.63 19.03 2.44
N THR A 47 -3.12 19.79 1.46
CA THR A 47 -4.03 19.22 0.47
C THR A 47 -3.34 18.14 -0.33
N LEU A 48 -2.11 18.38 -0.76
CA LEU A 48 -1.39 17.42 -1.54
C LEU A 48 -1.10 16.15 -0.75
N LEU A 49 -0.66 16.29 0.49
CA LEU A 49 -0.37 15.13 1.31
C LEU A 49 -1.62 14.33 1.62
N GLY A 50 -2.75 15.01 1.78
CA GLY A 50 -4.02 14.33 1.96
C GLY A 50 -4.38 13.51 0.75
N PHE A 51 -4.13 14.05 -0.44
CA PHE A 51 -4.37 13.33 -1.68
C PHE A 51 -3.50 12.07 -1.75
N ILE A 52 -2.20 12.22 -1.46
CA ILE A 52 -1.28 11.10 -1.50
C ILE A 52 -1.73 10.01 -0.53
N LYS A 53 -2.08 10.42 0.68
CA LYS A 53 -2.47 9.45 1.70
C LYS A 53 -3.73 8.70 1.32
N ARG A 54 -4.73 9.42 0.82
CA ARG A 54 -5.98 8.76 0.42
C ARG A 54 -5.76 7.81 -0.74
N ALA A 55 -4.92 8.20 -1.70
CA ALA A 55 -4.64 7.33 -2.82
C ALA A 55 -3.96 6.05 -2.37
N GLN A 56 -3.01 6.16 -1.45
CA GLN A 56 -2.33 4.97 -0.95
C GLN A 56 -3.26 4.07 -0.16
N GLN A 57 -4.22 4.65 0.55
CA GLN A 57 -5.20 3.86 1.28
C GLN A 57 -6.09 3.07 0.33
N LEU A 58 -6.23 3.53 -0.90
CA LEU A 58 -7.01 2.81 -1.90
C LEU A 58 -6.17 1.81 -2.67
N GLY A 59 -4.90 1.67 -2.34
CA GLY A 59 -4.07 0.68 -2.99
C GLY A 59 -3.18 1.19 -4.09
N PHE A 60 -3.20 2.49 -4.36
CA PHE A 60 -2.31 3.04 -5.37
C PHE A 60 -0.89 3.08 -4.84
N THR A 61 0.07 2.77 -5.69
CA THR A 61 1.48 2.89 -5.34
C THR A 61 1.89 4.35 -5.47
N LEU A 62 3.07 4.68 -4.99
CA LEU A 62 3.56 6.05 -5.16
C LEU A 62 3.77 6.41 -6.62
N ASP A 63 4.17 5.45 -7.44
CA ASP A 63 4.27 5.71 -8.87
C ASP A 63 2.90 6.03 -9.45
N ASP A 64 1.87 5.31 -9.01
CA ASP A 64 0.51 5.60 -9.42
C ASP A 64 0.11 7.00 -8.99
N VAL A 65 0.49 7.40 -7.77
CA VAL A 65 0.14 8.72 -7.26
C VAL A 65 0.79 9.79 -8.11
N GLU A 66 2.05 9.58 -8.49
CA GLU A 66 2.72 10.54 -9.36
C GLU A 66 1.96 10.69 -10.67
N GLU A 67 1.53 9.59 -11.21
CA GLU A 67 0.79 9.63 -12.46
C GLU A 67 -0.55 10.32 -12.28
N LEU A 68 -1.25 10.02 -11.19
CA LEU A 68 -2.54 10.66 -10.91
C LEU A 68 -2.39 12.17 -10.78
N LEU A 69 -1.34 12.62 -10.12
CA LEU A 69 -1.11 14.05 -9.96
C LEU A 69 -0.82 14.70 -11.30
N HIS A 70 -0.11 13.99 -12.16
CA HIS A 70 0.17 14.51 -13.49
C HIS A 70 -1.13 14.57 -14.32
N LEU A 71 -1.96 13.54 -14.23
CA LEU A 71 -3.20 13.48 -14.98
C LEU A 71 -4.21 14.53 -14.52
N ASP A 72 -4.15 14.92 -13.27
CA ASP A 72 -5.07 15.90 -12.73
C ASP A 72 -5.02 17.19 -13.51
N ARG A 73 -3.97 17.44 -14.24
CA ARG A 73 -3.84 18.67 -15.04
C ARG A 73 -4.23 18.47 -16.49
N GLY A 74 -4.67 17.25 -16.83
CA GLY A 74 -4.90 16.91 -18.22
C GLY A 74 -6.32 17.05 -18.71
N GLY A 75 -7.24 17.56 -17.90
CA GLY A 75 -8.61 17.75 -18.34
C GLY A 75 -9.34 16.42 -18.46
N PRO A 76 -10.34 16.37 -19.34
CA PRO A 76 -11.18 15.15 -19.42
C PRO A 76 -10.43 13.90 -19.80
N GLU A 77 -9.39 14.03 -20.62
CA GLU A 77 -8.63 12.87 -21.00
C GLU A 77 -7.87 12.31 -19.82
N GLY A 78 -7.46 13.19 -18.91
CA GLY A 78 -6.82 12.73 -17.68
C GLY A 78 -7.76 11.90 -16.83
N CYS A 79 -9.04 12.24 -16.87
CA CYS A 79 -10.01 11.47 -16.10
C CYS A 79 -10.13 10.05 -16.62
N ASP A 80 -10.11 9.87 -17.95
CA ASP A 80 -10.17 8.52 -18.52
C ASP A 80 -8.94 7.70 -18.14
N ALA A 81 -7.77 8.31 -18.19
CA ALA A 81 -6.54 7.62 -17.82
C ALA A 81 -6.53 7.26 -16.34
N ALA A 82 -7.02 8.16 -15.50
CA ALA A 82 -7.10 7.89 -14.06
C ALA A 82 -8.04 6.72 -13.79
N ARG A 83 -9.13 6.65 -14.54
CA ARG A 83 -10.07 5.55 -14.39
C ARG A 83 -9.43 4.23 -14.75
N GLU A 84 -8.65 4.20 -15.83
CA GLU A 84 -7.96 2.98 -16.20
C GLU A 84 -6.98 2.53 -15.13
N LEU A 85 -6.27 3.48 -14.52
CA LEU A 85 -5.34 3.16 -13.47
C LEU A 85 -6.09 2.59 -12.27
N ALA A 86 -7.22 3.17 -11.94
CA ALA A 86 -8.02 2.68 -10.82
C ALA A 86 -8.56 1.27 -11.12
N GLN A 87 -8.96 1.02 -12.35
CA GLN A 87 -9.44 -0.31 -12.71
C GLN A 87 -8.33 -1.34 -12.57
N ALA A 88 -7.10 -0.98 -12.95
CA ALA A 88 -5.98 -1.90 -12.80
C ALA A 88 -5.71 -2.20 -11.33
N ARG A 89 -5.78 -1.18 -10.47
CA ARG A 89 -5.58 -1.40 -9.05
C ARG A 89 -6.69 -2.28 -8.48
N ARG A 90 -7.91 -2.07 -8.94
CA ARG A 90 -9.02 -2.91 -8.48
C ARG A 90 -8.82 -4.37 -8.87
N ALA A 91 -8.35 -4.60 -10.09
CA ALA A 91 -8.10 -5.96 -10.53
C ALA A 91 -7.02 -6.63 -9.68
N ASP A 92 -5.97 -5.88 -9.32
CA ASP A 92 -4.94 -6.41 -8.45
C ASP A 92 -5.51 -6.78 -7.09
N LEU A 93 -6.39 -5.95 -6.56
CA LEU A 93 -7.00 -6.23 -5.26
C LEU A 93 -7.89 -7.46 -5.33
N GLU A 94 -8.63 -7.61 -6.42
CA GLU A 94 -9.48 -8.78 -6.58
C GLU A 94 -8.65 -10.06 -6.61
N ALA A 95 -7.49 -10.01 -7.26
CA ALA A 95 -6.61 -11.17 -7.28
C ALA A 95 -6.09 -11.48 -5.88
N ARG A 96 -5.75 -10.45 -5.11
CA ARG A 96 -5.27 -10.66 -3.74
C ARG A 96 -6.36 -11.21 -2.85
N ILE A 97 -7.59 -10.74 -3.04
CA ILE A 97 -8.71 -11.25 -2.26
C ILE A 97 -8.89 -12.74 -2.54
N ALA A 98 -8.80 -13.13 -3.81
CA ALA A 98 -8.93 -14.53 -4.17
C ALA A 98 -7.82 -15.37 -3.55
N ASP A 99 -6.59 -14.85 -3.57
CA ASP A 99 -5.47 -15.55 -2.96
C ASP A 99 -5.67 -15.71 -1.46
N LEU A 100 -6.10 -14.65 -0.80
CA LEU A 100 -6.30 -14.70 0.63
C LEU A 100 -7.42 -15.67 1.00
N ARG A 101 -8.46 -15.74 0.18
CA ARG A 101 -9.53 -16.71 0.43
C ARG A 101 -9.02 -18.14 0.30
N ARG A 102 -8.18 -18.40 -0.68
CA ARG A 102 -7.60 -19.72 -0.83
C ARG A 102 -6.78 -20.12 0.40
N MET A 103 -5.97 -19.18 0.90
CA MET A 103 -5.18 -19.44 2.09
C MET A 103 -6.07 -19.67 3.28
N HIS A 104 -7.09 -18.83 3.43
CA HIS A 104 -8.03 -18.95 4.53
C HIS A 104 -8.72 -20.31 4.50
N ASP A 105 -9.21 -20.72 3.33
CA ASP A 105 -9.94 -21.97 3.21
C ASP A 105 -9.03 -23.18 3.45
N SER A 106 -7.79 -23.08 2.97
CA SER A 106 -6.84 -24.17 3.22
C SER A 106 -6.55 -24.32 4.70
N LEU A 107 -6.38 -23.20 5.39
CA LEU A 107 -6.16 -23.27 6.83
C LEU A 107 -7.36 -23.80 7.55
N THR A 108 -8.55 -23.41 7.13
CA THR A 108 -9.77 -23.90 7.74
C THR A 108 -9.84 -25.42 7.62
N GLU A 109 -9.52 -25.93 6.45
CA GLU A 109 -9.55 -27.35 6.24
C GLU A 109 -8.52 -28.07 7.09
N LEU A 110 -7.30 -27.53 7.15
CA LEU A 110 -6.25 -28.15 7.96
C LEU A 110 -6.59 -28.10 9.44
N ILE A 111 -7.16 -27.00 9.91
CA ILE A 111 -7.53 -26.89 11.29
C ILE A 111 -8.62 -27.90 11.66
N SER A 112 -9.55 -28.15 10.74
CA SER A 112 -10.61 -29.07 11.01
C SER A 112 -10.08 -30.49 11.25
N THR A 113 -8.96 -30.83 10.61
CA THR A 113 -8.40 -32.15 10.82
C THR A 113 -7.73 -32.26 12.17
N CYS A 114 -7.38 -31.18 12.81
CA CYS A 114 -6.79 -31.23 14.12
C CYS A 114 -7.77 -31.62 15.17
N GLY A 115 -9.06 -31.58 14.87
CA GLY A 115 -10.08 -32.02 15.82
C GLY A 115 -10.28 -33.52 15.88
N LEU A 116 -9.59 -34.26 15.00
CA LEU A 116 -9.76 -35.70 15.00
C LEU A 116 -9.02 -36.33 16.18
N PRO A 117 -9.38 -37.53 16.56
CA PRO A 117 -8.71 -38.20 17.70
C PRO A 117 -7.22 -38.30 17.43
N ARG A 118 -6.46 -38.14 18.47
CA ARG A 118 -5.02 -38.19 18.31
C ARG A 118 -4.50 -39.57 18.54
N THR A 119 -5.09 -40.52 17.98
CA THR A 119 -4.67 -41.87 18.18
C THR A 119 -3.31 -42.11 17.62
N ASP A 120 -2.87 -41.34 16.61
CA ASP A 120 -1.67 -41.57 16.03
C ASP A 120 -0.69 -40.61 16.47
N ARG A 121 -0.89 -39.75 17.28
CA ARG A 121 0.04 -38.89 17.77
C ARG A 121 0.64 -37.93 16.82
N SER A 122 0.35 -37.89 15.56
CA SER A 122 0.90 -36.94 14.67
C SER A 122 -0.10 -35.82 14.48
N CYS A 123 0.35 -34.60 14.33
CA CYS A 123 -0.51 -33.47 14.03
C CYS A 123 -0.79 -33.47 12.56
N SER A 124 -2.05 -33.60 12.18
CA SER A 124 -2.37 -33.67 10.77
C SER A 124 -2.00 -32.38 10.05
N LEU A 125 -2.04 -31.24 10.74
CA LEU A 125 -1.63 -29.99 10.11
C LEU A 125 -0.15 -30.02 9.75
N LEU A 126 0.68 -30.46 10.68
CA LEU A 126 2.11 -30.51 10.42
C LEU A 126 2.42 -31.54 9.36
N ALA A 127 1.74 -32.67 9.37
CA ALA A 127 1.95 -33.69 8.38
C ALA A 127 1.58 -33.19 6.99
N ALA A 128 0.48 -32.48 6.88
CA ALA A 128 0.06 -31.96 5.59
C ALA A 128 1.08 -30.99 5.03
N LEU A 129 1.65 -30.17 5.87
CA LEU A 129 2.64 -29.22 5.41
C LEU A 129 3.94 -29.89 4.98
N GLU A 130 4.27 -30.99 5.64
CA GLU A 130 5.48 -31.70 5.27
C GLU A 130 5.33 -32.45 3.97
N GLU A 131 4.13 -32.91 3.68
CA GLU A 131 3.93 -33.67 2.47
C GLU A 131 3.71 -32.79 1.25
N GLN A 132 3.46 -31.56 1.44
CA GLN A 132 3.20 -30.70 0.31
C GLN A 132 4.43 -30.59 -0.52
N PRO A 133 4.38 -30.85 -1.78
CA PRO A 133 5.52 -30.72 -2.62
C PRO A 133 5.89 -29.28 -2.74
N ALA A 134 7.11 -29.08 -2.78
CA ALA A 134 7.53 -27.75 -2.90
C ALA A 134 7.26 -27.16 -4.21
N ASP A 135 6.78 -27.88 -5.11
CA ASP A 135 6.57 -27.34 -6.39
C ASP A 135 5.46 -26.46 -6.39
N ALA A 136 4.92 -26.20 -5.42
CA ALA A 136 3.92 -25.30 -5.43
C ALA A 136 4.38 -24.14 -6.13
N PRO A 137 3.69 -23.60 -6.81
CA PRO A 137 3.93 -22.55 -7.63
C PRO A 137 4.46 -21.51 -6.94
N SER A 138 5.20 -21.26 -6.95
CA SER A 138 5.70 -20.40 -6.43
C SER A 138 5.37 -19.27 -6.36
N ARG A 139 5.04 -18.81 -6.04
CA ARG A 139 4.81 -17.77 -5.84
C ARG A 139 5.82 -17.03 -5.91
N ALA A 140 6.43 -17.18 -6.59
CA ALA A 140 7.42 -16.55 -6.80
C ALA A 140 7.31 -15.22 -6.52
N GLY A 141 6.77 -14.69 -7.08
CA GLY A 141 6.78 -13.44 -6.98
C GLY A 141 6.79 -12.96 -5.73
N ASP A 142 6.57 -13.53 -5.17
CA ASP A 142 6.35 -13.05 -4.10
C ASP A 142 7.41 -12.80 -3.35
N GLU A 143 8.23 -12.94 -3.57
CA GLU A 143 9.11 -12.69 -2.95
C GLU A 143 9.31 -11.59 -2.82
N SER A 144 9.11 -11.09 -2.81
CA SER A 144 9.27 -9.97 -2.78
C SER A 144 9.38 -9.46 -1.96
#